data_a73e0bbc84f93f79a9c015905af78d9e
#
_entry.id   a73e0bbc84f93f79a9c015905af78d9e
#
_cell.length_a   1.000
_cell.length_b   1.000
_cell.length_c   1.000
_cell.angle_alpha   90.00
_cell.angle_beta   90.00
_cell.angle_gamma   90.00
#
_symmetry.space_group_name_H-M   'P 1'
#
loop_
_entity.id
_entity.type
_entity.pdbx_description
1 polymer ?
#
loop_
_entity_poly.entity_id
_entity_poly.type
_entity_poly.pdbx_seq_one_letter_code
_entity_poly.pdbx_strand_id
1 'polypeptide(L)'
;MSLQVFAQDILKDSRDNQEYRTVKIGSQVWMAENLSFAAEESWCYTRFGYDCRKYGRFYNWDVAKNVCPAGWHLPTAEEFDLLFESVGGRDSAAVKLKSADGWNHYGNGSDEYGFNATPSGFRDYRGRFDRQTMYAYLWSATEEGVSQDGTNLQDGDAAPSKKAIGVHMMAGRKDASVYPYGKDFGLSVRCVKDK
;
A
#
# COMPACT_ATOMS: atom_id res chain seq x y z
N MET A 1 -8.06 23.93 18.61
CA MET A 1 -7.84 22.85 17.63
C MET A 1 -8.46 21.59 18.20
N SER A 2 -9.54 21.09 17.61
CA SER A 2 -10.16 19.85 18.04
C SER A 2 -9.30 18.69 17.54
N LEU A 3 -8.72 17.91 18.46
CA LEU A 3 -8.14 16.60 18.13
C LEU A 3 -9.30 15.71 17.65
N GLN A 4 -9.39 15.49 16.34
CA GLN A 4 -10.25 14.43 15.83
C GLN A 4 -9.63 13.09 16.24
N VAL A 5 -10.18 12.49 17.27
CA VAL A 5 -9.89 11.09 17.60
C VAL A 5 -10.64 10.24 16.58
N PHE A 6 -9.94 9.76 15.57
CA PHE A 6 -10.49 8.74 14.67
C PHE A 6 -10.66 7.47 15.49
N ALA A 7 -11.87 6.92 15.52
CA ALA A 7 -12.08 5.59 16.09
C ALA A 7 -11.25 4.59 15.28
N GLN A 8 -10.21 4.06 15.89
CA GLN A 8 -9.39 2.99 15.31
C GLN A 8 -10.02 1.67 15.75
N ASP A 9 -10.59 0.96 14.79
CA ASP A 9 -11.02 -0.41 14.99
C ASP A 9 -9.83 -1.36 14.76
N ILE A 10 -9.94 -2.56 15.27
CA ILE A 10 -8.94 -3.61 15.10
C ILE A 10 -9.47 -4.67 14.14
N LEU A 11 -8.73 -4.92 13.08
CA LEU A 11 -8.89 -6.09 12.24
C LEU A 11 -8.04 -7.21 12.82
N LYS A 12 -8.66 -8.33 13.19
CA LYS A 12 -7.96 -9.55 13.54
C LYS A 12 -7.95 -10.51 12.35
N ASP A 13 -6.77 -10.83 11.84
CA ASP A 13 -6.61 -11.82 10.78
C ASP A 13 -6.74 -13.23 11.38
N SER A 14 -7.80 -13.95 11.01
CA SER A 14 -8.07 -15.28 11.53
C SER A 14 -7.07 -16.35 11.10
N ARG A 15 -6.23 -16.07 10.10
CA ARG A 15 -5.24 -17.01 9.55
C ARG A 15 -4.02 -17.18 10.44
N ASP A 16 -3.59 -16.09 11.11
CA ASP A 16 -2.38 -16.07 11.95
C ASP A 16 -2.58 -15.33 13.29
N ASN A 17 -3.80 -14.84 13.55
CA ASN A 17 -4.19 -14.05 14.71
C ASN A 17 -3.45 -12.70 14.85
N GLN A 18 -2.82 -12.19 13.79
CA GLN A 18 -2.28 -10.84 13.80
C GLN A 18 -3.40 -9.81 13.86
N GLU A 19 -3.14 -8.72 14.56
CA GLU A 19 -4.06 -7.60 14.71
C GLU A 19 -3.50 -6.38 13.97
N TYR A 20 -4.36 -5.72 13.22
CA TYR A 20 -4.05 -4.52 12.44
C TYR A 20 -5.01 -3.41 12.84
N ARG A 21 -4.47 -2.24 13.12
CA ARG A 21 -5.30 -1.04 13.26
C ARG A 21 -5.97 -0.73 11.94
N THR A 22 -7.18 -0.21 12.01
CA THR A 22 -7.91 0.25 10.84
C THR A 22 -8.35 1.70 11.02
N VAL A 23 -8.58 2.39 9.92
CA VAL A 23 -8.99 3.79 9.92
C VAL A 23 -10.03 4.03 8.84
N LYS A 24 -11.05 4.82 9.15
CA LYS A 24 -12.03 5.28 8.16
C LYS A 24 -11.58 6.60 7.57
N ILE A 25 -11.41 6.63 6.24
CA ILE A 25 -11.06 7.83 5.48
C ILE A 25 -12.09 7.98 4.36
N GLY A 26 -12.83 9.08 4.37
CA GLY A 26 -13.98 9.24 3.47
C GLY A 26 -15.02 8.13 3.66
N SER A 27 -15.37 7.45 2.60
CA SER A 27 -16.31 6.31 2.61
C SER A 27 -15.65 4.94 2.80
N GLN A 28 -14.30 4.88 2.87
CA GLN A 28 -13.53 3.64 2.88
C GLN A 28 -12.96 3.36 4.28
N VAL A 29 -12.81 2.07 4.62
CA VAL A 29 -12.08 1.63 5.81
C VAL A 29 -10.80 0.94 5.36
N TRP A 30 -9.65 1.44 5.79
CA TRP A 30 -8.32 1.01 5.40
C TRP A 30 -7.58 0.36 6.58
N MET A 31 -6.71 -0.59 6.29
CA MET A 31 -5.66 -0.95 7.24
C MET A 31 -4.76 0.28 7.48
N ALA A 32 -4.42 0.57 8.72
CA ALA A 32 -3.47 1.62 9.12
C ALA A 32 -2.03 1.09 9.24
N GLU A 33 -1.82 -0.15 8.86
CA GLU A 33 -0.54 -0.86 8.88
C GLU A 33 -0.39 -1.71 7.62
N ASN A 34 0.84 -1.91 7.19
CA ASN A 34 1.11 -2.81 6.07
C ASN A 34 0.87 -4.26 6.51
N LEU A 35 0.25 -5.05 5.66
CA LEU A 35 -0.01 -6.46 5.90
C LEU A 35 1.30 -7.20 6.16
N SER A 36 1.33 -8.08 7.17
CA SER A 36 2.50 -8.88 7.56
C SER A 36 2.25 -10.38 7.53
N PHE A 37 1.11 -10.84 6.99
CA PHE A 37 0.78 -12.25 6.81
C PHE A 37 1.85 -12.98 5.99
N ALA A 38 2.38 -14.09 6.53
CA ALA A 38 3.44 -14.87 5.89
C ALA A 38 2.86 -15.80 4.82
N ALA A 39 2.70 -15.27 3.60
CA ALA A 39 2.35 -16.05 2.42
C ALA A 39 3.60 -16.62 1.76
N GLU A 40 3.44 -17.69 0.95
CA GLU A 40 4.45 -18.11 0.01
C GLU A 40 4.79 -16.95 -0.94
N GLU A 41 6.05 -16.82 -1.33
CA GLU A 41 6.54 -15.66 -2.09
C GLU A 41 6.23 -14.29 -1.48
N SER A 42 6.38 -14.18 -0.16
CA SER A 42 6.39 -12.93 0.56
C SER A 42 7.69 -12.76 1.36
N TRP A 43 8.16 -11.53 1.48
CA TRP A 43 9.49 -11.26 2.03
C TRP A 43 9.47 -10.15 3.07
N CYS A 44 10.38 -10.26 4.05
CA CYS A 44 10.66 -9.19 4.99
C CYS A 44 11.94 -8.48 4.59
N TYR A 45 12.04 -7.20 4.86
CA TYR A 45 13.31 -6.48 4.75
C TYR A 45 14.26 -7.00 5.84
N THR A 46 15.22 -7.84 5.45
CA THR A 46 15.97 -8.70 6.40
C THR A 46 17.26 -8.10 6.93
N ARG A 47 17.58 -6.83 6.67
CA ARG A 47 18.88 -6.27 7.06
C ARG A 47 19.15 -6.39 8.57
N PHE A 48 18.11 -6.47 9.43
CA PHE A 48 18.23 -6.59 10.89
C PHE A 48 17.19 -7.51 11.56
N GLY A 49 16.44 -8.33 10.83
CA GLY A 49 15.57 -9.38 11.41
C GLY A 49 14.28 -8.94 12.11
N TYR A 50 14.02 -7.63 12.22
CA TYR A 50 12.86 -7.10 12.98
C TYR A 50 11.82 -6.40 12.10
N ASP A 51 12.06 -6.28 10.82
CA ASP A 51 11.38 -5.31 9.98
C ASP A 51 9.97 -5.72 9.56
N CYS A 52 9.61 -7.01 9.62
CA CYS A 52 8.26 -7.46 9.31
C CYS A 52 7.19 -6.90 10.24
N ARG A 53 7.49 -6.76 11.52
CA ARG A 53 6.54 -6.20 12.49
C ARG A 53 6.37 -4.70 12.35
N LYS A 54 7.43 -4.01 11.88
CA LYS A 54 7.42 -2.55 11.73
C LYS A 54 6.88 -2.12 10.36
N TYR A 55 7.31 -2.81 9.29
CA TYR A 55 7.08 -2.37 7.92
C TYR A 55 6.15 -3.28 7.14
N GLY A 56 5.68 -4.37 7.73
CA GLY A 56 4.93 -5.41 7.03
C GLY A 56 5.82 -6.27 6.14
N ARG A 57 5.20 -7.03 5.25
CA ARG A 57 5.89 -7.85 4.26
C ARG A 57 5.73 -7.24 2.86
N PHE A 58 6.63 -7.66 1.99
CA PHE A 58 6.53 -7.40 0.55
C PHE A 58 5.96 -8.63 -0.12
N TYR A 59 5.12 -8.42 -1.12
CA TYR A 59 4.46 -9.46 -1.90
C TYR A 59 4.68 -9.17 -3.37
N ASN A 60 4.90 -10.19 -4.22
CA ASN A 60 4.72 -10.00 -5.65
C ASN A 60 3.24 -9.74 -5.95
N TRP A 61 2.92 -9.24 -7.13
CA TRP A 61 1.55 -8.83 -7.43
C TRP A 61 0.56 -10.00 -7.47
N ASP A 62 0.98 -11.18 -7.94
CA ASP A 62 0.12 -12.35 -8.03
C ASP A 62 -0.31 -12.85 -6.64
N VAL A 63 0.57 -12.78 -5.66
CA VAL A 63 0.23 -13.04 -4.25
C VAL A 63 -0.59 -11.90 -3.67
N ALA A 64 -0.20 -10.64 -3.95
CA ALA A 64 -0.86 -9.46 -3.41
C ALA A 64 -2.37 -9.42 -3.70
N LYS A 65 -2.79 -9.87 -4.90
CA LYS A 65 -4.21 -9.90 -5.29
C LYS A 65 -5.10 -10.70 -4.36
N ASN A 66 -4.55 -11.72 -3.69
CA ASN A 66 -5.32 -12.69 -2.92
C ASN A 66 -4.89 -12.77 -1.45
N VAL A 67 -3.99 -11.88 -1.01
CA VAL A 67 -3.37 -12.01 0.32
C VAL A 67 -4.16 -11.31 1.42
N CYS A 68 -5.13 -10.47 1.10
CA CYS A 68 -5.98 -9.81 2.09
C CYS A 68 -6.86 -10.81 2.86
N PRO A 69 -7.12 -10.57 4.16
CA PRO A 69 -8.01 -11.44 4.94
C PRO A 69 -9.46 -11.35 4.46
N ALA A 70 -10.29 -12.33 4.85
CA ALA A 70 -11.70 -12.37 4.48
C ALA A 70 -12.44 -11.08 4.89
N GLY A 71 -13.27 -10.54 3.98
CA GLY A 71 -13.97 -9.27 4.13
C GLY A 71 -13.11 -8.04 3.82
N TRP A 72 -11.91 -8.27 3.24
CA TRP A 72 -10.98 -7.24 2.80
C TRP A 72 -10.36 -7.63 1.46
N HIS A 73 -9.99 -6.63 0.66
CA HIS A 73 -9.35 -6.84 -0.65
C HIS A 73 -8.17 -5.91 -0.87
N LEU A 74 -7.34 -6.25 -1.85
CA LEU A 74 -6.30 -5.37 -2.35
C LEU A 74 -6.99 -4.20 -3.08
N PRO A 75 -6.75 -2.94 -2.68
CA PRO A 75 -7.44 -1.80 -3.26
C PRO A 75 -7.13 -1.65 -4.76
N THR A 76 -8.10 -1.22 -5.53
CA THR A 76 -7.90 -0.82 -6.93
C THR A 76 -7.22 0.56 -7.01
N ALA A 77 -6.76 0.94 -8.21
CA ALA A 77 -6.21 2.28 -8.44
C ALA A 77 -7.25 3.38 -8.16
N GLU A 78 -8.52 3.13 -8.52
CA GLU A 78 -9.65 4.03 -8.27
C GLU A 78 -9.94 4.18 -6.77
N GLU A 79 -9.79 3.13 -5.99
CA GLU A 79 -9.94 3.21 -4.54
C GLU A 79 -8.83 4.04 -3.89
N PHE A 80 -7.61 3.99 -4.44
CA PHE A 80 -6.57 4.92 -4.05
C PHE A 80 -6.88 6.37 -4.48
N ASP A 81 -7.48 6.58 -5.66
CA ASP A 81 -7.90 7.92 -6.08
C ASP A 81 -8.97 8.48 -5.13
N LEU A 82 -9.96 7.69 -4.73
CA LEU A 82 -10.95 8.07 -3.72
C LEU A 82 -10.31 8.40 -2.36
N LEU A 83 -9.28 7.63 -1.96
CA LEU A 83 -8.49 7.94 -0.76
C LEU A 83 -7.82 9.32 -0.90
N PHE A 84 -7.15 9.58 -2.02
CA PHE A 84 -6.47 10.86 -2.24
C PHE A 84 -7.44 12.04 -2.29
N GLU A 85 -8.57 11.90 -2.95
CA GLU A 85 -9.63 12.92 -2.96
C GLU A 85 -10.12 13.22 -1.54
N SER A 86 -10.34 12.17 -0.73
CA SER A 86 -10.81 12.31 0.65
C SER A 86 -9.84 13.07 1.57
N VAL A 87 -8.57 13.14 1.21
CA VAL A 87 -7.54 13.86 1.97
C VAL A 87 -7.12 15.18 1.31
N GLY A 88 -7.84 15.64 0.29
CA GLY A 88 -7.62 16.93 -0.36
C GLY A 88 -6.78 16.89 -1.63
N GLY A 89 -6.77 15.74 -2.31
CA GLY A 89 -6.19 15.57 -3.63
C GLY A 89 -4.77 14.99 -3.61
N ARG A 90 -4.42 14.39 -4.74
CA ARG A 90 -3.18 13.65 -4.96
C ARG A 90 -1.92 14.49 -4.69
N ASP A 91 -1.95 15.78 -5.02
CA ASP A 91 -0.79 16.69 -4.91
C ASP A 91 -0.36 16.95 -3.45
N SER A 92 -1.25 16.70 -2.47
CA SER A 92 -0.97 16.89 -1.05
C SER A 92 -1.14 15.63 -0.20
N ALA A 93 -1.57 14.54 -0.81
CA ALA A 93 -1.95 13.32 -0.10
C ALA A 93 -0.78 12.73 0.72
N ALA A 94 0.44 12.75 0.17
CA ALA A 94 1.57 12.15 0.86
C ALA A 94 1.92 12.85 2.18
N VAL A 95 1.76 14.17 2.28
CA VAL A 95 2.01 14.88 3.56
C VAL A 95 1.08 14.39 4.65
N LYS A 96 -0.18 14.10 4.30
CA LYS A 96 -1.23 13.76 5.26
C LYS A 96 -1.31 12.26 5.58
N LEU A 97 -0.84 11.41 4.66
CA LEU A 97 -0.93 9.96 4.77
C LEU A 97 0.36 9.31 5.26
N LYS A 98 1.53 9.94 5.06
CA LYS A 98 2.81 9.43 5.57
C LYS A 98 2.86 9.46 7.09
N SER A 99 3.50 8.44 7.69
CA SER A 99 3.79 8.39 9.12
C SER A 99 4.55 9.64 9.59
N ALA A 100 4.33 10.01 10.84
CA ALA A 100 4.98 11.14 11.48
C ALA A 100 6.47 10.89 11.82
N ASP A 101 6.95 9.67 11.59
CA ASP A 101 8.33 9.28 11.82
C ASP A 101 8.85 8.27 10.77
N GLY A 102 10.15 7.98 10.83
CA GLY A 102 10.82 6.95 10.04
C GLY A 102 11.26 7.36 8.64
N TRP A 103 10.90 8.54 8.17
CA TRP A 103 11.30 9.07 6.87
C TRP A 103 12.58 9.88 6.95
N ASN A 104 13.51 9.65 6.01
CA ASN A 104 14.72 10.46 5.88
C ASN A 104 14.44 11.85 5.27
N HIS A 105 15.44 12.72 5.29
CA HIS A 105 15.44 14.03 4.64
C HIS A 105 14.24 14.91 5.01
N TYR A 106 13.87 14.94 6.31
CA TYR A 106 12.69 15.69 6.79
C TYR A 106 11.40 15.30 6.06
N GLY A 107 11.34 14.05 5.57
CA GLY A 107 10.26 13.53 4.77
C GLY A 107 9.04 13.05 5.54
N ASN A 108 9.02 13.18 6.88
CA ASN A 108 7.89 12.78 7.70
C ASN A 108 6.60 13.46 7.27
N GLY A 109 5.48 12.73 7.34
CA GLY A 109 4.15 13.28 7.18
C GLY A 109 3.56 13.80 8.46
N SER A 110 2.32 14.25 8.40
CA SER A 110 1.52 14.61 9.58
C SER A 110 0.71 13.44 10.13
N ASP A 111 0.51 12.41 9.33
CA ASP A 111 -0.41 11.30 9.60
C ASP A 111 -1.79 11.77 10.05
N GLU A 112 -2.27 12.84 9.45
CA GLU A 112 -3.48 13.58 9.83
C GLU A 112 -4.72 12.69 9.93
N TYR A 113 -4.75 11.62 9.14
CA TYR A 113 -5.88 10.69 9.04
C TYR A 113 -5.62 9.33 9.71
N GLY A 114 -4.46 9.11 10.30
CA GLY A 114 -4.10 7.82 10.90
C GLY A 114 -3.83 6.71 9.88
N PHE A 115 -3.59 7.06 8.61
CA PHE A 115 -3.23 6.07 7.59
C PHE A 115 -1.84 5.49 7.81
N ASN A 116 -0.91 6.26 8.37
CA ASN A 116 0.41 5.85 8.82
C ASN A 116 1.23 5.12 7.72
N ALA A 117 1.34 5.69 6.53
CA ALA A 117 2.17 5.12 5.46
C ALA A 117 3.65 5.14 5.88
N THR A 118 4.22 3.97 6.13
CA THR A 118 5.61 3.81 6.57
C THR A 118 6.57 3.68 5.39
N PRO A 119 7.79 4.23 5.45
CA PRO A 119 8.76 4.18 4.36
C PRO A 119 9.47 2.82 4.29
N SER A 120 8.74 1.79 3.94
CA SER A 120 9.20 0.39 3.88
C SER A 120 10.21 0.12 2.75
N GLY A 121 10.22 0.93 1.67
CA GLY A 121 10.96 0.62 0.46
C GLY A 121 10.26 -0.44 -0.39
N PHE A 122 11.04 -1.19 -1.16
CA PHE A 122 10.56 -2.28 -2.02
C PHE A 122 11.61 -3.40 -2.15
N ARG A 123 11.21 -4.53 -2.74
CA ARG A 123 12.10 -5.60 -3.20
C ARG A 123 12.08 -5.64 -4.73
N ASP A 124 13.26 -5.60 -5.38
CA ASP A 124 13.33 -5.68 -6.84
C ASP A 124 13.18 -7.14 -7.33
N TYR A 125 13.03 -7.30 -8.65
CA TYR A 125 12.91 -8.61 -9.32
C TYR A 125 14.15 -9.51 -9.14
N ARG A 126 15.29 -8.94 -8.73
CA ARG A 126 16.52 -9.70 -8.42
C ARG A 126 16.62 -10.07 -6.94
N GLY A 127 15.60 -9.76 -6.15
CA GLY A 127 15.56 -10.06 -4.72
C GLY A 127 16.27 -9.05 -3.82
N ARG A 128 16.69 -7.90 -4.33
CA ARG A 128 17.37 -6.87 -3.53
C ARG A 128 16.35 -5.94 -2.93
N PHE A 129 16.55 -5.58 -1.67
CA PHE A 129 15.74 -4.57 -0.97
C PHE A 129 16.39 -3.20 -1.12
N ASP A 130 15.58 -2.19 -1.40
CA ASP A 130 16.05 -0.81 -1.59
C ASP A 130 15.00 0.20 -1.11
N ARG A 131 15.40 1.48 -1.02
CA ARG A 131 14.56 2.65 -0.74
C ARG A 131 13.88 2.68 0.64
N GLN A 132 14.25 1.84 1.58
CA GLN A 132 13.79 1.96 2.97
C GLN A 132 14.12 3.36 3.50
N THR A 133 13.26 3.92 4.34
CA THR A 133 13.28 5.30 4.86
C THR A 133 13.05 6.40 3.82
N MET A 134 13.00 6.07 2.53
CA MET A 134 12.85 7.04 1.44
C MET A 134 11.50 6.94 0.73
N TYR A 135 10.93 5.74 0.64
CA TYR A 135 9.69 5.50 -0.09
C TYR A 135 8.78 4.54 0.65
N ALA A 136 7.47 4.78 0.56
CA ALA A 136 6.42 3.78 0.74
C ALA A 136 5.89 3.37 -0.63
N TYR A 137 5.82 2.07 -0.90
CA TYR A 137 5.23 1.50 -2.12
C TYR A 137 4.11 0.55 -1.75
N LEU A 138 2.96 0.71 -2.37
CA LEU A 138 1.76 -0.08 -2.12
C LEU A 138 1.24 -0.64 -3.45
N TRP A 139 0.90 -1.93 -3.50
CA TRP A 139 0.23 -2.52 -4.63
C TRP A 139 -1.23 -2.06 -4.74
N SER A 140 -1.72 -1.91 -5.97
CA SER A 140 -3.15 -1.97 -6.28
C SER A 140 -3.51 -3.26 -7.01
N ALA A 141 -4.80 -3.60 -7.04
CA ALA A 141 -5.33 -4.74 -7.79
C ALA A 141 -5.41 -4.47 -9.30
N THR A 142 -5.18 -3.24 -9.74
CA THR A 142 -5.31 -2.81 -11.13
C THR A 142 -4.09 -3.22 -11.95
N GLU A 143 -4.33 -3.93 -13.05
CA GLU A 143 -3.30 -4.31 -14.02
C GLU A 143 -3.07 -3.17 -15.04
N GLU A 144 -1.83 -2.96 -15.48
CA GLU A 144 -1.54 -1.98 -16.53
C GLU A 144 -2.20 -2.40 -17.85
N GLY A 145 -2.88 -1.46 -18.52
CA GLY A 145 -3.49 -1.69 -19.84
C GLY A 145 -4.79 -2.50 -19.81
N VAL A 146 -5.38 -2.72 -18.63
CA VAL A 146 -6.69 -3.35 -18.48
C VAL A 146 -7.68 -2.28 -17.98
N SER A 147 -8.83 -2.15 -18.61
CA SER A 147 -9.91 -1.28 -18.14
C SER A 147 -10.64 -1.91 -16.95
N GLN A 148 -11.42 -1.10 -16.21
CA GLN A 148 -12.15 -1.52 -15.00
C GLN A 148 -13.15 -2.68 -15.25
N ASP A 149 -13.63 -2.80 -16.47
CA ASP A 149 -14.52 -3.90 -16.88
C ASP A 149 -13.76 -5.19 -17.28
N GLY A 150 -12.42 -5.19 -17.14
CA GLY A 150 -11.58 -6.33 -17.49
C GLY A 150 -11.24 -6.43 -18.98
N THR A 151 -11.61 -5.43 -19.78
CA THR A 151 -11.22 -5.40 -21.19
C THR A 151 -9.80 -4.89 -21.35
N ASN A 152 -8.99 -5.58 -22.17
CA ASN A 152 -7.66 -5.10 -22.51
C ASN A 152 -7.80 -3.82 -23.35
N LEU A 153 -7.14 -2.75 -22.92
CA LEU A 153 -7.08 -1.49 -23.68
C LEU A 153 -6.14 -1.57 -24.90
N GLN A 154 -5.51 -2.71 -25.11
CA GLN A 154 -4.66 -2.95 -26.29
C GLN A 154 -5.43 -3.79 -27.30
N ASP A 155 -5.49 -3.31 -28.53
CA ASP A 155 -6.10 -4.02 -29.65
C ASP A 155 -5.38 -5.34 -29.95
N GLY A 156 -6.14 -6.43 -29.99
CA GLY A 156 -5.69 -7.74 -30.47
C GLY A 156 -5.02 -8.60 -29.39
N ASP A 157 -4.61 -9.82 -29.74
CA ASP A 157 -4.02 -10.92 -28.93
C ASP A 157 -2.79 -10.54 -28.07
N ALA A 158 -2.81 -9.42 -27.37
CA ALA A 158 -1.72 -8.98 -26.51
C ALA A 158 -1.60 -9.92 -25.29
N ALA A 159 -0.41 -10.41 -25.06
CA ALA A 159 -0.09 -11.15 -23.85
C ALA A 159 -0.42 -10.30 -22.60
N PRO A 160 -0.84 -10.92 -21.49
CA PRO A 160 -1.12 -10.19 -20.24
C PRO A 160 0.03 -9.25 -19.88
N SER A 161 -0.30 -8.04 -19.43
CA SER A 161 0.72 -7.08 -19.03
C SER A 161 1.62 -7.68 -17.94
N LYS A 162 2.92 -7.45 -18.07
CA LYS A 162 3.89 -7.82 -17.04
C LYS A 162 3.95 -6.82 -15.89
N LYS A 163 3.10 -5.79 -15.93
CA LYS A 163 3.05 -4.72 -14.94
C LYS A 163 1.68 -4.56 -14.32
N ALA A 164 1.67 -4.06 -13.11
CA ALA A 164 0.47 -3.67 -12.38
C ALA A 164 0.67 -2.30 -11.74
N ILE A 165 -0.44 -1.63 -11.48
CA ILE A 165 -0.42 -0.29 -10.89
C ILE A 165 -0.07 -0.39 -9.41
N GLY A 166 0.85 0.44 -8.98
CA GLY A 166 1.15 0.67 -7.58
C GLY A 166 1.15 2.16 -7.26
N VAL A 167 1.05 2.45 -5.99
CA VAL A 167 1.12 3.80 -5.44
C VAL A 167 2.43 3.96 -4.70
N HIS A 168 3.06 5.13 -4.84
CA HIS A 168 4.19 5.45 -3.98
C HIS A 168 4.13 6.87 -3.42
N MET A 169 4.71 7.01 -2.24
CA MET A 169 4.98 8.28 -1.57
C MET A 169 6.48 8.37 -1.32
N MET A 170 7.07 9.53 -1.55
CA MET A 170 8.53 9.76 -1.43
C MET A 170 8.83 10.72 -0.28
N ALA A 171 9.98 10.51 0.39
CA ALA A 171 10.53 11.49 1.31
C ALA A 171 10.76 12.83 0.59
N GLY A 172 10.43 13.93 1.26
CA GLY A 172 10.59 15.28 0.69
C GLY A 172 9.56 15.68 -0.37
N ARG A 173 8.66 14.76 -0.82
CA ARG A 173 7.55 15.09 -1.72
C ARG A 173 6.22 15.16 -0.99
N LYS A 174 5.32 16.01 -1.50
CA LYS A 174 3.98 16.22 -0.95
C LYS A 174 2.92 15.36 -1.64
N ASP A 175 3.18 15.00 -2.89
CA ASP A 175 2.29 14.24 -3.75
C ASP A 175 2.40 12.73 -3.54
N ALA A 176 1.32 12.03 -3.80
CA ALA A 176 1.29 10.58 -4.00
C ALA A 176 1.28 10.29 -5.50
N SER A 177 2.12 9.37 -5.94
CA SER A 177 2.24 9.01 -7.35
C SER A 177 1.66 7.62 -7.60
N VAL A 178 1.01 7.46 -8.76
CA VAL A 178 0.49 6.19 -9.27
C VAL A 178 1.34 5.80 -10.48
N TYR A 179 1.91 4.60 -10.47
CA TYR A 179 2.86 4.18 -11.49
C TYR A 179 2.82 2.66 -11.71
N PRO A 180 3.04 2.17 -12.94
CA PRO A 180 3.11 0.74 -13.23
C PRO A 180 4.47 0.13 -12.84
N TYR A 181 4.44 -0.94 -12.03
CA TYR A 181 5.60 -1.71 -11.61
C TYR A 181 5.55 -3.13 -12.18
N GLY A 182 6.71 -3.74 -12.39
CA GLY A 182 6.78 -5.16 -12.74
C GLY A 182 6.11 -6.03 -11.67
N LYS A 183 5.29 -7.00 -12.08
CA LYS A 183 4.56 -7.88 -11.16
C LYS A 183 5.45 -8.74 -10.27
N ASP A 184 6.69 -8.92 -10.67
CA ASP A 184 7.76 -9.63 -9.95
C ASP A 184 8.46 -8.79 -8.87
N PHE A 185 8.15 -7.50 -8.77
CA PHE A 185 8.58 -6.68 -7.64
C PHE A 185 7.83 -7.07 -6.37
N GLY A 186 8.46 -6.89 -5.23
CA GLY A 186 7.82 -6.99 -3.93
C GLY A 186 7.47 -5.60 -3.40
N LEU A 187 6.17 -5.27 -3.36
CA LEU A 187 5.65 -4.06 -2.71
C LEU A 187 4.81 -4.42 -1.49
N SER A 188 4.59 -3.45 -0.63
CA SER A 188 3.71 -3.63 0.54
C SER A 188 2.24 -3.72 0.11
N VAL A 189 1.42 -4.30 0.97
CA VAL A 189 -0.04 -4.40 0.81
C VAL A 189 -0.73 -3.69 1.97
N ARG A 190 -1.74 -2.91 1.65
CA ARG A 190 -2.75 -2.38 2.58
C ARG A 190 -4.12 -2.71 2.05
N CYS A 191 -4.84 -3.53 2.79
CA CYS A 191 -6.17 -3.91 2.37
C CYS A 191 -7.20 -2.83 2.70
N VAL A 192 -8.24 -2.77 1.89
CA VAL A 192 -9.45 -1.99 2.11
C VAL A 192 -10.61 -2.94 2.40
N LYS A 193 -11.52 -2.53 3.29
CA LYS A 193 -12.67 -3.35 3.70
C LYS A 193 -13.70 -3.43 2.58
N ASP A 194 -14.24 -4.62 2.36
CA ASP A 194 -15.36 -4.86 1.44
C ASP A 194 -16.58 -4.02 1.85
N LYS A 195 -17.37 -3.61 0.86
CA LYS A 195 -18.60 -2.82 1.08
C LYS A 195 -19.75 -3.68 1.56
#